data_51ca7b93ae9fdd960954e62e22e580ef
#
_entry.id   51ca7b93ae9fdd960954e62e22e580ef
#
_cell.length_a   1.000
_cell.length_b   1.000
_cell.length_c   1.000
_cell.angle_alpha   90.00
_cell.angle_beta   90.00
_cell.angle_gamma   90.00
#
_symmetry.space_group_name_H-M   'P 1'
#
loop_
_entity.id
_entity.type
_entity.pdbx_description
1 polymer ?
#
loop_
_entity_poly.entity_id
_entity_poly.type
_entity_poly.pdbx_seq_one_letter_code
_entity_poly.pdbx_strand_id
1 'polypeptide(L)'
;MKIIGISDSHGSHWDIKVPDGDILVHAGDFSSQGRLPDTLDFLRWFNTHPHKHKIFIAGNHDWLMEQDPNFWRIIKMEFPNLTYLQDEACEVEGLKFYGSPQSPRFFNWAFNRDRGADIKRYWDKIPTDTDVLI
;
A
#
# COMPACT_ATOMS: atom_id res chain seq x y z
N MET A 1 3.94 18.22 11.50
CA MET A 1 3.90 17.23 10.43
C MET A 1 2.48 16.73 10.25
N LYS A 2 2.01 16.66 9.01
CA LYS A 2 0.66 16.25 8.68
C LYS A 2 0.66 15.01 7.78
N ILE A 3 0.03 13.94 8.26
CA ILE A 3 -0.15 12.68 7.53
C ILE A 3 -1.56 12.65 6.96
N ILE A 4 -1.70 12.37 5.67
CA ILE A 4 -2.97 12.20 4.99
C ILE A 4 -3.13 10.70 4.69
N GLY A 5 -4.19 10.09 5.20
CA GLY A 5 -4.53 8.69 4.94
C GLY A 5 -5.75 8.58 4.03
N ILE A 6 -5.64 7.75 3.00
CA ILE A 6 -6.73 7.37 2.10
C ILE A 6 -6.67 5.86 1.84
N SER A 7 -7.78 5.28 1.41
CA SER A 7 -7.84 3.86 1.03
C SER A 7 -9.04 3.59 0.13
N ASP A 8 -9.14 2.36 -0.38
CA ASP A 8 -10.35 1.83 -1.03
C ASP A 8 -10.86 2.68 -2.19
N SER A 9 -9.95 3.21 -2.99
CA SER A 9 -10.30 4.04 -4.14
C SER A 9 -10.84 3.23 -5.33
N HIS A 10 -10.52 1.92 -5.42
CA HIS A 10 -11.06 0.98 -6.42
C HIS A 10 -11.13 1.57 -7.84
N GLY A 11 -10.06 2.22 -8.29
CA GLY A 11 -9.98 2.83 -9.62
C GLY A 11 -10.63 4.21 -9.75
N SER A 12 -11.32 4.71 -8.72
CA SER A 12 -11.95 6.05 -8.71
C SER A 12 -11.06 7.15 -8.12
N HIS A 13 -9.75 6.92 -8.07
CA HIS A 13 -8.80 7.82 -7.43
C HIS A 13 -8.75 9.22 -8.07
N TRP A 14 -8.98 9.36 -9.37
CA TRP A 14 -9.02 10.68 -10.02
C TRP A 14 -10.14 11.59 -9.52
N ASP A 15 -11.17 11.03 -8.89
CA ASP A 15 -12.30 11.77 -8.29
C ASP A 15 -12.03 12.21 -6.84
N ILE A 16 -10.93 11.73 -6.24
CA ILE A 16 -10.58 12.03 -4.86
C ILE A 16 -9.85 13.37 -4.78
N LYS A 17 -10.38 14.27 -3.97
CA LYS A 17 -9.69 15.52 -3.61
C LYS A 17 -8.79 15.28 -2.40
N VAL A 18 -7.51 15.06 -2.66
CA VAL A 18 -6.52 14.82 -1.61
C VAL A 18 -6.11 16.13 -0.94
N PRO A 19 -6.23 16.25 0.39
CA PRO A 19 -5.76 17.43 1.10
C PRO A 19 -4.24 17.60 1.08
N ASP A 20 -3.76 18.82 1.28
CA ASP A 20 -2.33 19.08 1.45
C ASP A 20 -1.80 18.45 2.74
N GLY A 21 -0.57 17.97 2.69
CA GLY A 21 0.12 17.37 3.83
C GLY A 21 1.58 17.05 3.51
N ASP A 22 2.29 16.53 4.49
CA ASP A 22 3.69 16.17 4.34
C ASP A 22 3.85 14.73 3.83
N ILE A 23 3.04 13.82 4.35
CA ILE A 23 3.07 12.40 4.03
C ILE A 23 1.68 11.98 3.54
N LEU A 24 1.62 11.36 2.37
CA LEU A 24 0.41 10.76 1.84
C LEU A 24 0.52 9.23 1.94
N VAL A 25 -0.48 8.60 2.55
CA VAL A 25 -0.57 7.15 2.72
C VAL A 25 -1.80 6.63 2.00
N HIS A 26 -1.66 5.56 1.20
CA HIS A 26 -2.78 4.80 0.66
C HIS A 26 -2.77 3.38 1.25
N ALA A 27 -3.82 3.05 1.98
CA ALA A 27 -3.91 1.81 2.76
C ALA A 27 -4.54 0.64 1.97
N GLY A 28 -4.34 0.59 0.66
CA GLY A 28 -4.74 -0.54 -0.18
C GLY A 28 -6.08 -0.40 -0.88
N ASP A 29 -6.40 -1.41 -1.68
CA ASP A 29 -7.57 -1.43 -2.57
C ASP A 29 -7.62 -0.23 -3.52
N PHE A 30 -6.49 0.06 -4.14
CA PHE A 30 -6.38 1.13 -5.12
C PHE A 30 -6.98 0.74 -6.49
N SER A 31 -7.13 -0.55 -6.75
CA SER A 31 -7.75 -1.10 -7.96
C SER A 31 -8.98 -1.92 -7.62
N SER A 32 -9.82 -2.19 -8.62
CA SER A 32 -11.00 -3.04 -8.44
C SER A 32 -10.68 -4.53 -8.58
N GLN A 33 -9.76 -4.89 -9.48
CA GLN A 33 -9.39 -6.27 -9.78
C GLN A 33 -7.88 -6.49 -9.92
N GLY A 34 -7.06 -5.49 -9.61
CA GLY A 34 -5.61 -5.58 -9.67
C GLY A 34 -5.04 -5.86 -11.04
N ARG A 35 -5.66 -5.35 -12.10
CA ARG A 35 -5.12 -5.48 -13.46
C ARG A 35 -3.95 -4.52 -13.67
N LEU A 36 -3.03 -4.88 -14.57
CA LEU A 36 -1.87 -4.06 -14.85
C LEU A 36 -2.21 -2.62 -15.28
N PRO A 37 -3.16 -2.36 -16.21
CA PRO A 37 -3.50 -0.97 -16.56
C PRO A 37 -4.03 -0.16 -15.38
N ASP A 38 -4.86 -0.77 -14.54
CA ASP A 38 -5.46 -0.11 -13.37
C ASP A 38 -4.41 0.22 -12.32
N THR A 39 -3.47 -0.69 -12.11
CA THR A 39 -2.34 -0.49 -11.18
C THR A 39 -1.43 0.63 -11.67
N LEU A 40 -1.08 0.64 -12.96
CA LEU A 40 -0.25 1.72 -13.54
C LEU A 40 -0.96 3.07 -13.48
N ASP A 41 -2.27 3.12 -13.73
CA ASP A 41 -3.06 4.35 -13.62
C ASP A 41 -3.04 4.90 -12.19
N PHE A 42 -3.21 4.03 -11.19
CA PHE A 42 -3.07 4.41 -9.79
C PHE A 42 -1.67 4.98 -9.48
N LEU A 43 -0.61 4.29 -9.90
CA LEU A 43 0.76 4.74 -9.62
C LEU A 43 1.04 6.12 -10.25
N ARG A 44 0.57 6.35 -11.46
CA ARG A 44 0.69 7.66 -12.13
C ARG A 44 -0.05 8.74 -11.35
N TRP A 45 -1.30 8.49 -10.98
CA TRP A 45 -2.08 9.42 -10.18
C TRP A 45 -1.43 9.69 -8.83
N PHE A 46 -1.04 8.65 -8.09
CA PHE A 46 -0.43 8.79 -6.77
C PHE A 46 0.87 9.60 -6.83
N ASN A 47 1.62 9.43 -7.93
CA ASN A 47 2.86 10.16 -8.16
C ASN A 47 2.65 11.66 -8.44
N THR A 48 1.46 12.08 -8.92
CA THR A 48 1.19 13.50 -9.20
C THR A 48 1.08 14.37 -7.95
N HIS A 49 0.84 13.77 -6.78
CA HIS A 49 0.64 14.53 -5.55
C HIS A 49 1.94 15.15 -5.04
N PRO A 50 1.89 16.40 -4.50
CA PRO A 50 3.07 17.15 -4.12
C PRO A 50 3.65 16.74 -2.75
N HIS A 51 3.03 15.80 -2.05
CA HIS A 51 3.47 15.34 -0.75
C HIS A 51 4.93 14.85 -0.81
N LYS A 52 5.74 15.25 0.17
CA LYS A 52 7.16 14.92 0.23
C LYS A 52 7.40 13.41 0.25
N HIS A 53 6.56 12.68 0.97
CA HIS A 53 6.60 11.22 1.05
C HIS A 53 5.25 10.63 0.66
N LYS A 54 5.28 9.60 -0.18
CA LYS A 54 4.08 8.89 -0.63
C LYS A 54 4.28 7.40 -0.41
N ILE A 55 3.52 6.83 0.51
CA ILE A 55 3.64 5.45 0.97
C ILE A 55 2.33 4.73 0.64
N PHE A 56 2.42 3.51 0.12
CA PHE A 56 1.22 2.72 -0.14
C PHE A 56 1.45 1.23 0.12
N ILE A 57 0.36 0.54 0.39
CA ILE A 57 0.29 -0.91 0.44
C ILE A 57 -0.73 -1.42 -0.59
N ALA A 58 -0.69 -2.72 -0.87
CA ALA A 58 -1.77 -3.39 -1.58
C ALA A 58 -2.89 -3.78 -0.62
N GLY A 59 -4.10 -3.84 -1.13
CA GLY A 59 -5.24 -4.45 -0.45
C GLY A 59 -5.65 -5.77 -1.11
N ASN A 60 -6.76 -6.35 -0.64
CA ASN A 60 -7.22 -7.65 -1.13
C ASN A 60 -7.79 -7.60 -2.57
N HIS A 61 -8.03 -6.44 -3.14
CA HIS A 61 -8.39 -6.27 -4.55
C HIS A 61 -7.20 -6.11 -5.49
N ASP A 62 -6.00 -5.90 -4.97
CA ASP A 62 -4.82 -5.53 -5.75
C ASP A 62 -4.02 -6.78 -6.15
N TRP A 63 -4.64 -7.65 -6.94
CA TRP A 63 -4.14 -8.98 -7.32
C TRP A 63 -2.76 -8.98 -7.95
N LEU A 64 -2.44 -7.98 -8.78
CA LEU A 64 -1.13 -7.94 -9.46
C LEU A 64 0.02 -7.97 -8.46
N MET A 65 -0.15 -7.28 -7.33
CA MET A 65 0.90 -7.17 -6.32
C MET A 65 1.18 -8.51 -5.62
N GLU A 66 0.18 -9.38 -5.50
CA GLU A 66 0.37 -10.74 -4.99
C GLU A 66 0.87 -11.69 -6.08
N GLN A 67 0.28 -11.61 -7.28
CA GLN A 67 0.56 -12.56 -8.37
C GLN A 67 1.94 -12.37 -9.00
N ASP A 68 2.44 -11.13 -9.02
CA ASP A 68 3.78 -10.82 -9.53
C ASP A 68 4.63 -10.12 -8.45
N PRO A 69 5.30 -10.90 -7.59
CA PRO A 69 6.14 -10.34 -6.52
C PRO A 69 7.31 -9.47 -7.02
N ASN A 70 7.67 -9.58 -8.30
CA ASN A 70 8.74 -8.79 -8.91
C ASN A 70 8.24 -7.49 -9.52
N PHE A 71 6.94 -7.32 -9.69
CA PHE A 71 6.36 -6.17 -10.37
C PHE A 71 6.88 -4.85 -9.81
N TRP A 72 6.75 -4.62 -8.50
CA TRP A 72 7.20 -3.39 -7.89
C TRP A 72 8.71 -3.18 -8.03
N ARG A 73 9.50 -4.25 -7.85
CA ARG A 73 10.96 -4.17 -7.97
C ARG A 73 11.39 -3.65 -9.35
N ILE A 74 10.64 -3.99 -10.38
CA ILE A 74 10.91 -3.56 -11.76
C ILE A 74 10.42 -2.14 -12.00
N ILE A 75 9.16 -1.85 -11.63
CA ILE A 75 8.48 -0.60 -11.99
C ILE A 75 8.90 0.59 -11.12
N LYS A 76 9.40 0.35 -9.90
CA LYS A 76 9.74 1.41 -8.95
C LYS A 76 10.76 2.42 -9.47
N MET A 77 11.58 2.04 -10.45
CA MET A 77 12.53 2.97 -11.08
C MET A 77 11.83 4.10 -11.83
N GLU A 78 10.62 3.88 -12.32
CA GLU A 78 9.78 4.90 -12.94
C GLU A 78 9.07 5.79 -11.92
N PHE A 79 9.00 5.35 -10.65
CA PHE A 79 8.31 6.03 -9.57
C PHE A 79 9.21 6.20 -8.33
N PRO A 80 10.35 6.92 -8.46
CA PRO A 80 11.35 6.98 -7.38
C PRO A 80 10.84 7.68 -6.11
N ASN A 81 9.76 8.45 -6.20
CA ASN A 81 9.16 9.16 -5.07
C ASN A 81 8.06 8.38 -4.36
N LEU A 82 7.75 7.16 -4.83
CA LEU A 82 6.78 6.29 -4.20
C LEU A 82 7.46 5.20 -3.39
N THR A 83 6.88 4.88 -2.24
CA THR A 83 7.32 3.79 -1.36
C THR A 83 6.20 2.77 -1.23
N TYR A 84 6.42 1.56 -1.71
CA TYR A 84 5.51 0.42 -1.50
C TYR A 84 6.01 -0.42 -0.34
N LEU A 85 5.11 -0.81 0.55
CA LEU A 85 5.43 -1.70 1.67
C LEU A 85 4.61 -2.98 1.57
N GLN A 86 5.30 -4.10 1.70
CA GLN A 86 4.69 -5.43 1.79
C GLN A 86 5.41 -6.25 2.85
N ASP A 87 4.84 -6.31 4.03
CA ASP A 87 5.43 -6.94 5.23
C ASP A 87 6.84 -6.39 5.52
N GLU A 88 6.98 -5.09 5.39
CA GLU A 88 8.26 -4.40 5.60
C GLU A 88 8.06 -3.00 6.19
N ALA A 89 9.16 -2.48 6.74
CA ALA A 89 9.20 -1.18 7.37
C ALA A 89 9.93 -0.14 6.51
N CYS A 90 9.59 1.13 6.72
CA CYS A 90 10.42 2.25 6.30
C CYS A 90 10.41 3.33 7.40
N GLU A 91 11.39 4.21 7.36
CA GLU A 91 11.44 5.36 8.27
C GLU A 91 11.43 6.64 7.45
N VAL A 92 10.51 7.54 7.74
CA VAL A 92 10.40 8.85 7.12
C VAL A 92 10.11 9.90 8.19
N GLU A 93 10.81 11.03 8.14
CA GLU A 93 10.66 12.14 9.09
C GLU A 93 10.74 11.69 10.57
N GLY A 94 11.56 10.68 10.87
CA GLY A 94 11.73 10.13 12.21
C GLY A 94 10.61 9.20 12.68
N LEU A 95 9.61 8.92 11.84
CA LEU A 95 8.54 7.97 12.13
C LEU A 95 8.77 6.62 11.45
N LYS A 96 8.52 5.56 12.18
CA LYS A 96 8.64 4.18 11.71
C LYS A 96 7.29 3.68 11.21
N PHE A 97 7.21 3.47 9.90
CA PHE A 97 6.05 2.90 9.23
C PHE A 97 6.27 1.41 9.01
N TYR A 98 5.21 0.64 9.15
CA TYR A 98 5.17 -0.75 8.69
C TYR A 98 3.92 -0.98 7.87
N GLY A 99 4.07 -1.62 6.70
CA GLY A 99 2.96 -1.91 5.81
C GLY A 99 2.78 -3.42 5.60
N SER A 100 1.53 -3.90 5.70
CA SER A 100 1.19 -5.30 5.45
C SER A 100 -0.14 -5.41 4.70
N PRO A 101 -0.17 -6.08 3.55
CA PRO A 101 -1.40 -6.36 2.82
C PRO A 101 -2.17 -7.55 3.38
N GLN A 102 -1.58 -8.31 4.30
CA GLN A 102 -2.14 -9.57 4.79
C GLN A 102 -3.43 -9.33 5.56
N SER A 103 -4.51 -9.97 5.14
CA SER A 103 -5.83 -9.86 5.76
C SER A 103 -6.43 -11.23 6.06
N PRO A 104 -7.30 -11.33 7.10
CA PRO A 104 -8.02 -12.56 7.38
C PRO A 104 -8.86 -12.98 6.16
N ARG A 105 -8.90 -14.29 5.91
CA ARG A 105 -9.62 -14.84 4.75
C ARG A 105 -11.08 -14.40 4.74
N PHE A 106 -11.46 -13.81 3.61
CA PHE A 106 -12.83 -13.44 3.28
C PHE A 106 -13.00 -13.64 1.77
N PHE A 107 -13.85 -14.60 1.38
CA PHE A 107 -13.87 -15.12 -0.01
C PHE A 107 -12.49 -15.57 -0.46
N ASN A 108 -12.20 -15.46 -1.76
CA ASN A 108 -10.89 -15.81 -2.36
C ASN A 108 -10.21 -14.57 -2.93
N TRP A 109 -10.04 -13.54 -2.10
CA TRP A 109 -9.37 -12.30 -2.47
C TRP A 109 -7.84 -12.42 -2.34
N ALA A 110 -7.11 -11.45 -2.88
CA ALA A 110 -5.66 -11.40 -2.75
C ALA A 110 -5.23 -11.22 -1.29
N PHE A 111 -4.03 -11.64 -0.97
CA PHE A 111 -3.40 -11.54 0.36
C PHE A 111 -4.22 -12.12 1.52
N ASN A 112 -5.19 -12.98 1.22
CA ASN A 112 -5.95 -13.68 2.24
C ASN A 112 -5.09 -14.71 2.96
N ARG A 113 -5.16 -14.71 4.29
CA ARG A 113 -4.50 -15.70 5.15
C ARG A 113 -5.53 -16.27 6.11
N ASP A 114 -5.37 -17.55 6.47
CA ASP A 114 -6.25 -18.15 7.45
C ASP A 114 -6.02 -17.56 8.83
N ARG A 115 -7.08 -17.41 9.60
CA ARG A 115 -7.01 -16.95 10.99
C ARG A 115 -6.16 -17.92 11.82
N GLY A 116 -5.47 -17.41 12.83
CA GLY A 116 -4.57 -18.20 13.67
C GLY A 116 -3.14 -18.21 13.13
N ALA A 117 -2.51 -19.39 13.07
CA ALA A 117 -1.07 -19.51 12.79
C ALA A 117 -0.65 -18.96 11.42
N ASP A 118 -1.50 -19.07 10.40
CA ASP A 118 -1.16 -18.61 9.05
C ASP A 118 -0.95 -17.09 9.01
N ILE A 119 -1.94 -16.30 9.41
CA ILE A 119 -1.80 -14.84 9.42
C ILE A 119 -0.84 -14.35 10.50
N LYS A 120 -0.78 -15.05 11.63
CA LYS A 120 0.09 -14.71 12.76
C LYS A 120 1.56 -14.63 12.34
N ARG A 121 2.05 -15.54 11.49
CA ARG A 121 3.44 -15.52 11.02
C ARG A 121 3.83 -14.24 10.29
N TYR A 122 2.87 -13.56 9.64
CA TYR A 122 3.09 -12.27 9.01
C TYR A 122 3.03 -11.14 10.05
N TRP A 123 2.03 -11.14 10.91
CA TRP A 123 1.84 -10.09 11.90
C TRP A 123 2.89 -10.11 13.01
N ASP A 124 3.48 -11.27 13.29
CA ASP A 124 4.61 -11.38 14.22
C ASP A 124 5.88 -10.65 13.72
N LYS A 125 5.95 -10.33 12.44
CA LYS A 125 7.06 -9.54 11.86
C LYS A 125 6.94 -8.04 12.12
N ILE A 126 5.76 -7.56 12.55
CA ILE A 126 5.55 -6.14 12.82
C ILE A 126 6.45 -5.73 14.00
N PRO A 127 7.38 -4.78 13.81
CA PRO A 127 8.25 -4.32 14.89
C PRO A 127 7.45 -3.67 16.01
N THR A 128 7.85 -3.92 17.26
CA THR A 128 7.16 -3.36 18.44
C THR A 128 7.32 -1.85 18.57
N ASP A 129 8.28 -1.27 17.88
CA ASP A 129 8.56 0.17 17.85
C ASP A 129 7.96 0.88 16.61
N THR A 130 6.99 0.25 15.95
CA THR A 130 6.25 0.84 14.84
C THR A 130 5.39 2.01 15.32
N ASP A 131 5.56 3.18 14.70
CA ASP A 131 4.75 4.37 15.01
C ASP A 131 3.46 4.39 14.20
N VAL A 132 3.51 3.96 12.94
CA VAL A 132 2.37 3.94 12.02
C VAL A 132 2.29 2.58 11.33
N LEU A 133 1.20 1.87 11.57
CA LEU A 133 0.88 0.61 10.90
C LEU A 133 -0.16 0.86 9.80
N ILE A 134 0.15 0.36 8.58
CA ILE A 134 -0.70 0.47 7.40
C ILE A 134 -1.13 -0.94 6.98
#